data_1c90bf1a4be79806e3b752b6fce43dd7
#
_entry.id   1c90bf1a4be79806e3b752b6fce43dd7
#
_cell.length_a   1.000
_cell.length_b   1.000
_cell.length_c   1.000
_cell.angle_alpha   90.00
_cell.angle_beta   90.00
_cell.angle_gamma   90.00
#
_symmetry.space_group_name_H-M   'P 1'
#
loop_
_entity.id
_entity.type
_entity.pdbx_description
1 polymer ?
#
loop_
_entity_poly.entity_id
_entity_poly.type
_entity_poly.pdbx_seq_one_letter_code
_entity_poly.pdbx_strand_id
1 'polypeptide(L)'
;AASDVYKRQEIVEFVKAFFARSCGDMKNLRVLVTAAGTREPIDPVRYVGNRSSGKMGYAIAQAAADRGAEVTLVSGPSVLNPPANVKTVQVETTQQMMDACLVAYNDMDIVIKAAAVADYRPHDVAEQKIKKKTDDALTVVMDKNPDILKALGERKEKQFLVGFAAETQNLIANAKEKICKKNLDMIVANDVTLQGAGFNSDTNICLLYTSPSPRDV
;
A
#
# COMPACT_ATOMS: atom_id res chain seq x y z
N ALA A 1 -20.42 4.89 -13.46
CA ALA A 1 -19.75 5.30 -12.24
C ALA A 1 -19.17 6.69 -12.46
N ALA A 2 -19.64 7.67 -11.70
CA ALA A 2 -19.08 9.01 -11.74
C ALA A 2 -17.70 9.00 -11.08
N SER A 3 -16.72 9.61 -11.73
CA SER A 3 -15.40 9.83 -11.14
C SER A 3 -15.51 11.03 -10.20
N ASP A 4 -15.59 10.78 -8.91
CA ASP A 4 -15.59 11.84 -7.91
C ASP A 4 -14.17 12.09 -7.41
N VAL A 5 -13.83 13.36 -7.30
CA VAL A 5 -12.56 13.81 -6.75
C VAL A 5 -12.71 13.99 -5.24
N TYR A 6 -12.02 13.17 -4.45
CA TYR A 6 -12.10 13.23 -3.01
C TYR A 6 -10.79 13.76 -2.39
N LYS A 7 -10.91 14.60 -1.37
CA LYS A 7 -9.78 14.96 -0.51
C LYS A 7 -9.39 13.74 0.31
N ARG A 8 -8.13 13.69 0.77
CA ARG A 8 -7.59 12.58 1.57
C ARG A 8 -8.50 12.19 2.74
N GLN A 9 -9.06 13.19 3.41
CA GLN A 9 -10.01 13.02 4.51
C GLN A 9 -11.33 12.40 4.02
N GLU A 10 -11.81 12.78 2.85
CA GLU A 10 -13.04 12.26 2.26
C GLU A 10 -12.91 10.80 1.83
N ILE A 11 -11.70 10.37 1.39
CA ILE A 11 -11.42 8.96 1.13
C ILE A 11 -11.49 8.16 2.43
N VAL A 12 -10.86 8.67 3.48
CA VAL A 12 -10.94 8.07 4.82
C VAL A 12 -12.39 8.00 5.27
N GLU A 13 -13.16 9.08 5.11
CA GLU A 13 -14.58 9.13 5.46
C GLU A 13 -15.44 8.21 4.57
N PHE A 14 -15.14 8.08 3.27
CA PHE A 14 -15.86 7.15 2.39
C PHE A 14 -15.55 5.69 2.73
N VAL A 15 -14.29 5.35 2.99
CA VAL A 15 -13.91 4.01 3.48
C VAL A 15 -14.57 3.76 4.85
N LYS A 16 -14.59 4.74 5.75
CA LYS A 16 -15.33 4.69 7.00
C LYS A 16 -16.83 4.43 6.76
N ALA A 17 -17.47 5.20 5.86
CA ALA A 17 -18.90 5.08 5.57
C ALA A 17 -19.26 3.75 4.90
N PHE A 18 -18.39 3.22 4.03
CA PHE A 18 -18.60 1.92 3.39
C PHE A 18 -18.62 0.78 4.40
N PHE A 19 -17.77 0.86 5.43
CA PHE A 19 -17.71 -0.13 6.51
C PHE A 19 -18.64 0.19 7.68
N ALA A 20 -19.15 1.42 7.79
CA ALA A 20 -19.96 1.91 8.92
C ALA A 20 -21.49 1.76 8.73
N ARG A 21 -21.97 0.80 7.96
CA ARG A 21 -23.41 0.55 7.83
C ARG A 21 -24.10 -0.03 9.09
N SER A 22 -23.37 -0.18 10.19
CA SER A 22 -23.95 -0.51 11.48
C SER A 22 -23.14 0.07 12.63
N CYS A 23 -23.70 1.03 13.32
CA CYS A 23 -23.27 1.55 14.64
C CYS A 23 -21.78 1.90 14.80
N GLY A 24 -21.16 2.44 13.79
CA GLY A 24 -19.95 3.25 13.89
C GLY A 24 -18.64 2.57 14.18
N ASP A 25 -18.59 1.37 14.69
CA ASP A 25 -17.36 0.82 15.22
C ASP A 25 -16.82 -0.37 14.43
N MET A 26 -15.54 -0.31 14.09
CA MET A 26 -14.78 -1.45 13.59
C MET A 26 -14.35 -2.39 14.73
N LYS A 27 -15.09 -2.36 15.83
CA LYS A 27 -14.84 -3.21 17.01
C LYS A 27 -14.87 -4.68 16.62
N ASN A 28 -13.88 -5.43 17.09
CA ASN A 28 -13.65 -6.84 16.78
C ASN A 28 -13.18 -7.12 15.34
N LEU A 29 -12.92 -6.11 14.50
CA LEU A 29 -12.27 -6.31 13.21
C LEU A 29 -10.74 -6.21 13.35
N ARG A 30 -10.04 -7.13 12.73
CA ARG A 30 -8.59 -7.14 12.61
C ARG A 30 -8.18 -6.60 11.24
N VAL A 31 -7.43 -5.52 11.26
CA VAL A 31 -7.07 -4.76 10.04
C VAL A 31 -5.57 -4.74 9.86
N LEU A 32 -5.09 -5.22 8.71
CA LEU A 32 -3.70 -5.09 8.29
C LEU A 32 -3.58 -3.92 7.32
N VAL A 33 -2.69 -2.99 7.61
CA VAL A 33 -2.37 -1.88 6.71
C VAL A 33 -0.90 -1.91 6.36
N THR A 34 -0.54 -1.75 5.08
CA THR A 34 0.85 -1.50 4.71
C THR A 34 1.06 -0.03 4.38
N ALA A 35 2.22 0.54 4.73
CA ALA A 35 2.50 1.96 4.53
C ALA A 35 3.95 2.24 4.14
N ALA A 36 4.19 3.46 3.70
CA ALA A 36 5.48 4.00 3.26
C ALA A 36 6.03 3.31 2.00
N GLY A 37 7.28 3.57 1.67
CA GLY A 37 8.00 2.91 0.58
C GLY A 37 8.98 1.88 1.10
N THR A 38 9.31 0.86 0.31
CA THR A 38 10.43 -0.03 0.60
C THR A 38 11.74 0.55 0.08
N ARG A 39 12.83 0.06 0.64
CA ARG A 39 14.20 0.41 0.24
C ARG A 39 14.94 -0.88 -0.10
N GLU A 40 15.38 -0.98 -1.34
CA GLU A 40 16.13 -2.14 -1.82
C GLU A 40 17.61 -1.77 -1.84
N PRO A 41 18.45 -2.33 -0.96
CA PRO A 41 19.82 -1.90 -0.81
C PRO A 41 20.66 -2.21 -2.05
N ILE A 42 21.52 -1.27 -2.46
CA ILE A 42 22.60 -1.46 -3.43
C ILE A 42 23.89 -1.80 -2.67
N ASP A 43 24.13 -1.10 -1.58
CA ASP A 43 25.24 -1.27 -0.65
C ASP A 43 24.80 -0.73 0.76
N PRO A 44 25.64 -0.78 1.80
CA PRO A 44 25.28 -0.30 3.13
C PRO A 44 24.86 1.19 3.22
N VAL A 45 25.04 1.97 2.15
CA VAL A 45 24.81 3.41 2.14
C VAL A 45 23.69 3.84 1.18
N ARG A 46 23.51 3.10 0.07
CA ARG A 46 22.60 3.46 -1.03
C ARG A 46 21.55 2.40 -1.26
N TYR A 47 20.37 2.86 -1.65
CA TYR A 47 19.22 2.01 -1.97
C TYR A 47 18.43 2.56 -3.16
N VAL A 48 17.61 1.71 -3.76
CA VAL A 48 16.54 2.07 -4.69
C VAL A 48 15.22 1.99 -3.93
N GLY A 49 14.30 2.91 -4.19
CA GLY A 49 13.00 2.92 -3.54
C GLY A 49 12.07 3.98 -4.12
N ASN A 50 10.82 3.95 -3.69
CA ASN A 50 9.78 4.87 -4.13
C ASN A 50 9.69 6.11 -3.23
N ARG A 51 9.29 7.25 -3.82
CA ARG A 51 9.08 8.52 -3.10
C ARG A 51 7.76 8.51 -2.33
N SER A 52 7.61 7.62 -1.34
CA SER A 52 6.42 7.56 -0.50
C SER A 52 6.71 8.06 0.90
N SER A 53 5.89 8.99 1.40
CA SER A 53 5.98 9.49 2.77
C SER A 53 5.33 8.55 3.80
N GLY A 54 4.45 7.65 3.36
CA GLY A 54 3.66 6.80 4.24
C GLY A 54 2.39 7.45 4.81
N LYS A 55 2.18 8.75 4.63
CA LYS A 55 1.07 9.52 5.22
C LYS A 55 -0.30 8.85 5.03
N MET A 56 -0.59 8.32 3.85
CA MET A 56 -1.88 7.66 3.56
C MET A 56 -2.10 6.41 4.42
N GLY A 57 -1.15 5.49 4.41
CA GLY A 57 -1.27 4.25 5.19
C GLY A 57 -1.32 4.51 6.70
N TYR A 58 -0.54 5.47 7.20
CA TYR A 58 -0.58 5.87 8.61
C TYR A 58 -1.93 6.49 8.99
N ALA A 59 -2.50 7.35 8.14
CA ALA A 59 -3.82 7.93 8.37
C ALA A 59 -4.93 6.87 8.35
N ILE A 60 -4.86 5.89 7.45
CA ILE A 60 -5.81 4.77 7.39
C ILE A 60 -5.70 3.91 8.65
N ALA A 61 -4.48 3.58 9.08
CA ALA A 61 -4.24 2.78 10.28
C ALA A 61 -4.79 3.49 11.54
N GLN A 62 -4.52 4.79 11.69
CA GLN A 62 -5.06 5.58 12.80
C GLN A 62 -6.59 5.63 12.76
N ALA A 63 -7.18 5.91 11.59
CA ALA A 63 -8.63 5.98 11.45
C ALA A 63 -9.34 4.65 11.78
N ALA A 64 -8.74 3.51 11.42
CA ALA A 64 -9.25 2.20 11.78
C ALA A 64 -9.16 1.94 13.29
N ALA A 65 -8.03 2.30 13.91
CA ALA A 65 -7.83 2.17 15.36
C ALA A 65 -8.78 3.07 16.16
N ASP A 66 -8.98 4.31 15.73
CA ASP A 66 -9.93 5.26 16.36
C ASP A 66 -11.38 4.75 16.32
N ARG A 67 -11.70 3.85 15.40
CA ARG A 67 -12.98 3.16 15.26
C ARG A 67 -13.06 1.82 15.98
N GLY A 68 -12.04 1.49 16.78
CA GLY A 68 -12.02 0.30 17.62
C GLY A 68 -11.49 -0.97 16.96
N ALA A 69 -10.94 -0.90 15.74
CA ALA A 69 -10.29 -2.05 15.10
C ALA A 69 -8.97 -2.41 15.80
N GLU A 70 -8.64 -3.70 15.81
CA GLU A 70 -7.30 -4.18 16.13
C GLU A 70 -6.42 -4.04 14.87
N VAL A 71 -5.51 -3.05 14.90
CA VAL A 71 -4.75 -2.68 13.70
C VAL A 71 -3.31 -3.14 13.79
N THR A 72 -2.85 -3.83 12.74
CA THR A 72 -1.43 -4.09 12.47
C THR A 72 -0.98 -3.26 11.29
N LEU A 73 0.00 -2.38 11.50
CA LEU A 73 0.63 -1.56 10.46
C LEU A 73 2.00 -2.13 10.12
N VAL A 74 2.17 -2.63 8.89
CA VAL A 74 3.47 -3.02 8.35
C VAL A 74 4.03 -1.83 7.57
N SER A 75 5.06 -1.19 8.07
CA SER A 75 5.60 0.05 7.52
C SER A 75 7.03 -0.11 7.03
N GLY A 76 7.27 0.33 5.79
CA GLY A 76 8.61 0.67 5.34
C GLY A 76 9.16 1.88 6.10
N PRO A 77 10.42 2.29 5.84
CA PRO A 77 11.03 3.43 6.50
C PRO A 77 10.22 4.71 6.32
N SER A 78 9.88 5.36 7.41
CA SER A 78 9.12 6.62 7.45
C SER A 78 9.60 7.51 8.59
N VAL A 79 9.45 8.82 8.41
CA VAL A 79 9.70 9.82 9.46
C VAL A 79 8.46 10.06 10.34
N LEU A 80 7.34 9.43 10.02
CA LEU A 80 6.10 9.56 10.77
C LEU A 80 6.18 8.76 12.07
N ASN A 81 5.64 9.33 13.14
CA ASN A 81 5.45 8.60 14.38
C ASN A 81 4.42 7.47 14.20
N PRO A 82 4.64 6.29 14.79
CA PRO A 82 3.64 5.24 14.79
C PRO A 82 2.30 5.75 15.34
N PRO A 83 1.18 5.39 14.71
CA PRO A 83 -0.14 5.79 15.19
C PRO A 83 -0.42 5.19 16.59
N ALA A 84 -1.19 5.92 17.41
CA ALA A 84 -1.58 5.44 18.73
C ALA A 84 -2.46 4.18 18.64
N ASN A 85 -2.28 3.24 19.57
CA ASN A 85 -3.03 1.98 19.66
C ASN A 85 -2.93 1.10 18.41
N VAL A 86 -1.86 1.24 17.62
CA VAL A 86 -1.58 0.44 16.42
C VAL A 86 -0.32 -0.40 16.64
N LYS A 87 -0.42 -1.71 16.44
CA LYS A 87 0.74 -2.59 16.42
C LYS A 87 1.54 -2.33 15.15
N THR A 88 2.72 -1.73 15.28
CA THR A 88 3.56 -1.40 14.12
C THR A 88 4.71 -2.38 13.96
N VAL A 89 4.84 -2.94 12.77
CA VAL A 89 5.94 -3.80 12.34
C VAL A 89 6.77 -3.02 11.31
N GLN A 90 8.02 -2.70 11.68
CA GLN A 90 8.94 -2.00 10.78
C GLN A 90 9.64 -3.00 9.88
N VAL A 91 9.70 -2.68 8.59
CA VAL A 91 10.39 -3.45 7.55
C VAL A 91 11.17 -2.51 6.66
N GLU A 92 12.14 -3.01 5.93
CA GLU A 92 12.93 -2.19 5.01
C GLU A 92 12.68 -2.57 3.55
N THR A 93 12.75 -3.86 3.23
CA THR A 93 12.64 -4.35 1.86
C THR A 93 11.23 -4.86 1.52
N THR A 94 10.96 -5.00 0.22
CA THR A 94 9.73 -5.61 -0.28
C THR A 94 9.56 -7.05 0.22
N GLN A 95 10.63 -7.82 0.28
CA GLN A 95 10.59 -9.19 0.79
C GLN A 95 10.18 -9.22 2.27
N GLN A 96 10.80 -8.38 3.11
CA GLN A 96 10.44 -8.28 4.53
C GLN A 96 8.98 -7.85 4.72
N MET A 97 8.49 -6.91 3.88
CA MET A 97 7.09 -6.50 3.92
C MET A 97 6.16 -7.64 3.54
N MET A 98 6.50 -8.41 2.50
CA MET A 98 5.74 -9.59 2.10
C MET A 98 5.66 -10.61 3.22
N ASP A 99 6.79 -10.96 3.83
CA ASP A 99 6.88 -11.95 4.90
C ASP A 99 6.05 -11.52 6.12
N ALA A 100 6.17 -10.25 6.53
CA ALA A 100 5.38 -9.68 7.62
C ALA A 100 3.86 -9.71 7.33
N CYS A 101 3.46 -9.39 6.10
CA CYS A 101 2.06 -9.48 5.69
C CYS A 101 1.55 -10.92 5.73
N LEU A 102 2.31 -11.89 5.19
CA LEU A 102 1.91 -13.29 5.13
C LEU A 102 1.77 -13.92 6.51
N VAL A 103 2.64 -13.56 7.46
CA VAL A 103 2.55 -14.02 8.86
C VAL A 103 1.25 -13.58 9.51
N ALA A 104 0.79 -12.35 9.22
CA ALA A 104 -0.42 -11.82 9.84
C ALA A 104 -1.71 -12.20 9.09
N TYR A 105 -1.64 -12.52 7.79
CA TYR A 105 -2.75 -12.50 6.84
C TYR A 105 -3.97 -13.32 7.23
N ASN A 106 -3.76 -14.57 7.66
CA ASN A 106 -4.85 -15.51 7.92
C ASN A 106 -5.80 -15.06 9.04
N ASP A 107 -5.26 -14.25 9.95
CA ASP A 107 -6.01 -13.71 11.08
C ASP A 107 -6.75 -12.40 10.77
N MET A 108 -6.52 -11.79 9.62
CA MET A 108 -7.10 -10.50 9.28
C MET A 108 -8.48 -10.63 8.66
N ASP A 109 -9.32 -9.63 8.93
CA ASP A 109 -10.63 -9.45 8.31
C ASP A 109 -10.54 -8.50 7.11
N ILE A 110 -9.69 -7.44 7.25
CA ILE A 110 -9.48 -6.42 6.22
C ILE A 110 -7.98 -6.25 6.00
N VAL A 111 -7.57 -6.19 4.73
CA VAL A 111 -6.17 -5.93 4.37
C VAL A 111 -6.10 -4.79 3.38
N ILE A 112 -5.36 -3.73 3.73
CA ILE A 112 -5.23 -2.50 2.94
C ILE A 112 -3.77 -2.31 2.55
N LYS A 113 -3.46 -2.59 1.29
CA LYS A 113 -2.10 -2.47 0.76
C LYS A 113 -1.87 -1.07 0.19
N ALA A 114 -1.50 -0.10 1.06
CA ALA A 114 -1.23 1.30 0.68
C ALA A 114 0.26 1.63 0.52
N ALA A 115 1.16 0.71 0.86
CA ALA A 115 2.60 0.89 0.68
C ALA A 115 3.00 0.99 -0.79
N ALA A 116 3.95 1.87 -1.09
CA ALA A 116 4.60 2.00 -2.39
C ALA A 116 5.86 1.11 -2.43
N VAL A 117 5.68 -0.17 -2.68
CA VAL A 117 6.80 -1.12 -2.75
C VAL A 117 7.58 -0.96 -4.05
N ALA A 118 8.88 -1.19 -4.01
CA ALA A 118 9.72 -1.20 -5.20
C ALA A 118 9.42 -2.44 -6.06
N ASP A 119 9.23 -2.25 -7.37
CA ASP A 119 8.98 -3.34 -8.32
C ASP A 119 10.23 -4.17 -8.60
N TYR A 120 11.41 -3.58 -8.39
CA TYR A 120 12.71 -4.18 -8.66
C TYR A 120 13.66 -3.98 -7.48
N ARG A 121 14.57 -4.94 -7.30
CA ARG A 121 15.68 -4.89 -6.32
C ARG A 121 17.01 -5.16 -7.02
N PRO A 122 18.14 -4.67 -6.50
CA PRO A 122 19.45 -5.07 -7.00
C PRO A 122 19.63 -6.59 -6.94
N HIS A 123 20.18 -7.17 -8.02
CA HIS A 123 20.51 -8.60 -8.08
C HIS A 123 21.55 -8.96 -7.01
N ASP A 124 22.61 -8.17 -6.95
CA ASP A 124 23.67 -8.30 -5.96
C ASP A 124 23.70 -7.08 -5.05
N VAL A 125 23.80 -7.30 -3.75
CA VAL A 125 23.98 -6.26 -2.74
C VAL A 125 25.44 -6.28 -2.29
N ALA A 126 26.15 -5.17 -2.49
CA ALA A 126 27.53 -5.09 -2.09
C ALA A 126 27.66 -5.02 -0.55
N GLU A 127 28.51 -5.86 0.04
CA GLU A 127 28.79 -5.86 1.49
C GLU A 127 29.49 -4.59 1.96
N GLN A 128 30.21 -3.91 1.07
CA GLN A 128 30.96 -2.70 1.34
C GLN A 128 30.47 -1.57 0.41
N LYS A 129 30.55 -0.32 0.90
CA LYS A 129 30.26 0.85 0.07
C LYS A 129 31.04 0.82 -1.23
N ILE A 130 30.37 0.82 -2.36
CA ILE A 130 30.95 0.86 -3.70
C ILE A 130 31.72 2.19 -3.85
N LYS A 131 33.05 2.10 -4.01
CA LYS A 131 33.91 3.29 -4.21
C LYS A 131 33.81 3.78 -5.65
N LYS A 132 33.88 5.09 -5.83
CA LYS A 132 34.01 5.69 -7.16
C LYS A 132 35.29 5.19 -7.80
N LYS A 133 35.18 4.65 -9.00
CA LYS A 133 36.34 4.47 -9.91
C LYS A 133 36.38 5.72 -10.80
N THR A 134 37.60 6.13 -11.20
CA THR A 134 37.79 7.24 -12.14
C THR A 134 37.07 6.92 -13.44
N ASP A 135 36.13 7.71 -13.87
CA ASP A 135 35.46 7.77 -15.18
C ASP A 135 34.44 6.68 -15.56
N ASP A 136 34.16 5.66 -14.71
CA ASP A 136 33.22 4.60 -15.07
C ASP A 136 31.80 4.85 -14.51
N ALA A 137 30.78 4.57 -15.33
CA ALA A 137 29.40 4.50 -14.91
C ALA A 137 29.20 3.31 -13.96
N LEU A 138 28.33 3.47 -12.95
CA LEU A 138 27.85 2.36 -12.12
C LEU A 138 26.62 1.71 -12.78
N THR A 139 26.78 0.48 -13.24
CA THR A 139 25.63 -0.33 -13.71
C THR A 139 25.13 -1.20 -12.56
N VAL A 140 23.82 -1.17 -12.31
CA VAL A 140 23.14 -2.01 -11.32
C VAL A 140 22.16 -2.91 -12.07
N VAL A 141 22.39 -4.22 -12.00
CA VAL A 141 21.44 -5.22 -12.52
C VAL A 141 20.32 -5.36 -11.52
N MET A 142 19.07 -5.39 -12.00
CA MET A 142 17.90 -5.39 -11.15
C MET A 142 17.04 -6.64 -11.41
N ASP A 143 16.64 -7.32 -10.33
CA ASP A 143 15.67 -8.41 -10.35
C ASP A 143 14.28 -7.91 -9.97
N LYS A 144 13.26 -8.58 -10.48
CA LYS A 144 11.87 -8.28 -10.13
C LYS A 144 11.57 -8.69 -8.69
N ASN A 145 10.95 -7.79 -7.94
CA ASN A 145 10.44 -8.09 -6.62
C ASN A 145 9.13 -8.92 -6.67
N PRO A 146 8.81 -9.66 -5.60
CA PRO A 146 7.52 -10.34 -5.50
C PRO A 146 6.37 -9.34 -5.45
N ASP A 147 5.25 -9.70 -6.07
CA ASP A 147 4.01 -8.92 -6.01
C ASP A 147 3.21 -9.31 -4.76
N ILE A 148 3.34 -8.51 -3.71
CA ILE A 148 2.69 -8.76 -2.41
C ILE A 148 1.17 -8.86 -2.57
N LEU A 149 0.56 -7.93 -3.32
CA LEU A 149 -0.89 -7.88 -3.48
C LEU A 149 -1.44 -9.10 -4.22
N LYS A 150 -0.71 -9.57 -5.24
CA LYS A 150 -1.03 -10.81 -5.95
C LYS A 150 -0.92 -12.02 -5.03
N ALA A 151 0.16 -12.14 -4.26
CA ALA A 151 0.38 -13.24 -3.33
C ALA A 151 -0.71 -13.32 -2.23
N LEU A 152 -1.19 -12.15 -1.75
CA LEU A 152 -2.30 -12.08 -0.80
C LEU A 152 -3.63 -12.47 -1.46
N GLY A 153 -3.89 -12.02 -2.68
CA GLY A 153 -5.09 -12.35 -3.43
C GLY A 153 -5.21 -13.84 -3.79
N GLU A 154 -4.08 -14.51 -4.06
CA GLU A 154 -4.03 -15.97 -4.30
C GLU A 154 -4.34 -16.79 -3.04
N ARG A 155 -4.07 -16.22 -1.85
CA ARG A 155 -4.34 -16.85 -0.55
C ARG A 155 -5.63 -16.39 0.11
N LYS A 156 -6.38 -15.53 -0.57
CA LYS A 156 -7.59 -14.92 -0.02
C LYS A 156 -8.69 -15.97 0.22
N GLU A 157 -9.18 -16.02 1.45
CA GLU A 157 -10.33 -16.83 1.85
C GLU A 157 -11.52 -15.91 2.22
N LYS A 158 -11.43 -15.22 3.35
CA LYS A 158 -12.48 -14.36 3.92
C LYS A 158 -12.13 -12.88 3.93
N GLN A 159 -10.85 -12.56 3.70
CA GLN A 159 -10.32 -11.21 3.86
C GLN A 159 -10.90 -10.25 2.83
N PHE A 160 -11.29 -9.06 3.27
CA PHE A 160 -11.60 -7.94 2.37
C PHE A 160 -10.28 -7.27 1.94
N LEU A 161 -9.88 -7.46 0.70
CA LEU A 161 -8.57 -7.04 0.19
C LEU A 161 -8.68 -5.76 -0.63
N VAL A 162 -8.01 -4.70 -0.15
CA VAL A 162 -7.97 -3.38 -0.78
C VAL A 162 -6.58 -3.11 -1.34
N GLY A 163 -6.51 -2.80 -2.64
CA GLY A 163 -5.29 -2.36 -3.31
C GLY A 163 -5.26 -0.85 -3.53
N PHE A 164 -4.06 -0.29 -3.64
CA PHE A 164 -3.82 1.06 -4.11
C PHE A 164 -3.07 1.02 -5.43
N ALA A 165 -3.43 1.90 -6.37
CA ALA A 165 -2.74 2.07 -7.63
C ALA A 165 -2.46 3.55 -7.87
N ALA A 166 -1.22 3.88 -8.20
CA ALA A 166 -0.83 5.17 -8.74
C ALA A 166 -0.75 5.02 -10.26
N GLU A 167 -1.62 5.70 -10.98
CA GLU A 167 -1.74 5.59 -12.43
C GLU A 167 -1.50 6.95 -13.08
N THR A 168 -0.96 6.92 -14.29
CA THR A 168 -0.76 8.12 -15.12
C THR A 168 -1.63 8.11 -16.37
N GLN A 169 -2.21 6.95 -16.74
CA GLN A 169 -3.05 6.76 -17.92
C GLN A 169 -4.03 5.61 -17.70
N ASN A 170 -5.18 5.65 -18.39
CA ASN A 170 -6.18 4.57 -18.43
C ASN A 170 -6.65 4.05 -17.05
N LEU A 171 -6.82 4.97 -16.09
CA LEU A 171 -7.10 4.71 -14.69
C LEU A 171 -8.17 3.62 -14.46
N ILE A 172 -9.34 3.74 -15.13
CA ILE A 172 -10.47 2.83 -14.94
C ILE A 172 -10.18 1.44 -15.50
N ALA A 173 -9.60 1.36 -16.70
CA ALA A 173 -9.29 0.07 -17.31
C ALA A 173 -8.22 -0.69 -16.50
N ASN A 174 -7.17 0.00 -16.09
CA ASN A 174 -6.10 -0.57 -15.26
C ASN A 174 -6.63 -1.00 -13.87
N ALA A 175 -7.53 -0.23 -13.26
CA ALA A 175 -8.16 -0.59 -12.00
C ALA A 175 -8.99 -1.87 -12.11
N LYS A 176 -9.84 -1.99 -13.13
CA LYS A 176 -10.65 -3.18 -13.39
C LYS A 176 -9.77 -4.42 -13.59
N GLU A 177 -8.75 -4.30 -14.44
CA GLU A 177 -7.83 -5.40 -14.71
C GLU A 177 -7.11 -5.86 -13.42
N LYS A 178 -6.64 -4.92 -12.59
CA LYS A 178 -5.95 -5.24 -11.33
C LYS A 178 -6.87 -5.92 -10.32
N ILE A 179 -8.14 -5.52 -10.21
CA ILE A 179 -9.14 -6.19 -9.35
C ILE A 179 -9.25 -7.66 -9.72
N CYS A 180 -9.49 -7.96 -10.98
CA CYS A 180 -9.64 -9.34 -11.44
C CYS A 180 -8.34 -10.14 -11.29
N LYS A 181 -7.20 -9.60 -11.76
CA LYS A 181 -5.91 -10.31 -11.76
C LYS A 181 -5.37 -10.60 -10.35
N LYS A 182 -5.70 -9.76 -9.37
CA LYS A 182 -5.16 -9.87 -8.01
C LYS A 182 -6.24 -10.24 -6.98
N ASN A 183 -7.43 -10.63 -7.43
CA ASN A 183 -8.55 -11.05 -6.57
C ASN A 183 -8.88 -10.04 -5.46
N LEU A 184 -8.97 -8.74 -5.83
CA LEU A 184 -9.28 -7.67 -4.90
C LEU A 184 -10.78 -7.46 -4.76
N ASP A 185 -11.22 -6.96 -3.60
CA ASP A 185 -12.60 -6.49 -3.39
C ASP A 185 -12.74 -5.01 -3.74
N MET A 186 -11.66 -4.24 -3.53
CA MET A 186 -11.62 -2.81 -3.81
C MET A 186 -10.24 -2.37 -4.31
N ILE A 187 -10.22 -1.38 -5.17
CA ILE A 187 -9.00 -0.65 -5.53
C ILE A 187 -9.22 0.86 -5.39
N VAL A 188 -8.25 1.51 -4.79
CA VAL A 188 -8.14 2.97 -4.73
C VAL A 188 -7.12 3.39 -5.78
N ALA A 189 -7.59 3.91 -6.90
CA ALA A 189 -6.75 4.35 -7.99
C ALA A 189 -6.54 5.86 -7.93
N ASN A 190 -5.29 6.29 -7.78
CA ASN A 190 -4.89 7.69 -7.68
C ASN A 190 -4.27 8.15 -9.00
N ASP A 191 -4.76 9.24 -9.55
CA ASP A 191 -4.13 9.92 -10.69
C ASP A 191 -3.04 10.85 -10.16
N VAL A 192 -1.79 10.40 -10.27
CA VAL A 192 -0.62 11.16 -9.77
C VAL A 192 -0.17 12.29 -10.70
N THR A 193 -0.82 12.44 -11.87
CA THR A 193 -0.52 13.53 -12.82
C THR A 193 -1.24 14.83 -12.46
N LEU A 194 -2.29 14.76 -11.65
CA LEU A 194 -3.10 15.90 -11.27
C LEU A 194 -2.40 16.75 -10.19
N GLN A 195 -2.52 18.06 -10.31
CA GLN A 195 -2.01 18.98 -9.31
C GLN A 195 -2.71 18.77 -7.96
N GLY A 196 -1.94 18.49 -6.91
CA GLY A 196 -2.47 18.16 -5.56
C GLY A 196 -2.67 16.68 -5.28
N ALA A 197 -2.37 15.77 -6.23
CA ALA A 197 -2.51 14.33 -6.08
C ALA A 197 -1.19 13.56 -5.85
N GLY A 198 -0.06 14.24 -5.69
CA GLY A 198 1.27 13.64 -5.54
C GLY A 198 1.54 12.99 -4.18
N PHE A 199 2.60 12.17 -4.10
CA PHE A 199 2.99 11.39 -2.90
C PHE A 199 3.20 12.21 -1.61
N ASN A 200 3.47 13.50 -1.70
CA ASN A 200 3.68 14.40 -0.55
C ASN A 200 2.53 15.38 -0.33
N SER A 201 1.50 15.36 -1.17
CA SER A 201 0.33 16.22 -1.03
C SER A 201 -0.53 15.82 0.17
N ASP A 202 -1.20 16.80 0.79
CA ASP A 202 -2.20 16.54 1.83
C ASP A 202 -3.59 16.23 1.27
N THR A 203 -3.75 16.31 -0.05
CA THR A 203 -4.94 15.94 -0.80
C THR A 203 -4.65 14.77 -1.73
N ASN A 204 -5.65 13.97 -2.05
CA ASN A 204 -5.60 12.92 -3.06
C ASN A 204 -6.82 13.03 -3.97
N ILE A 205 -6.59 12.83 -5.26
CA ILE A 205 -7.64 12.72 -6.26
C ILE A 205 -7.65 11.25 -6.66
N CYS A 206 -8.63 10.49 -6.20
CA CYS A 206 -8.66 9.07 -6.48
C CYS A 206 -10.05 8.58 -6.87
N LEU A 207 -10.06 7.50 -7.64
CA LEU A 207 -11.23 6.71 -7.99
C LEU A 207 -11.28 5.49 -7.06
N LEU A 208 -12.44 5.27 -6.44
CA LEU A 208 -12.74 4.03 -5.74
C LEU A 208 -13.51 3.10 -6.69
N TYR A 209 -12.97 1.92 -6.91
CA TYR A 209 -13.61 0.91 -7.71
C TYR A 209 -13.71 -0.39 -6.92
N THR A 210 -14.92 -0.97 -6.87
CA THR A 210 -15.18 -2.25 -6.23
C THR A 210 -15.40 -3.34 -7.26
N SER A 211 -15.14 -4.58 -6.89
CA SER A 211 -15.58 -5.73 -7.68
C SER A 211 -17.10 -5.68 -7.85
N PRO A 212 -17.64 -5.99 -9.05
CA PRO A 212 -19.09 -6.08 -9.24
C PRO A 212 -19.68 -7.07 -8.23
N SER A 213 -20.74 -6.64 -7.53
CA SER A 213 -21.49 -7.55 -6.67
C SER A 213 -22.22 -8.58 -7.53
N PRO A 214 -22.41 -9.84 -7.07
CA PRO A 214 -23.28 -10.79 -7.75
C PRO A 214 -24.73 -10.30 -7.91
N ARG A 215 -25.11 -9.18 -7.26
CA ARG A 215 -26.41 -8.52 -7.41
C ARG A 215 -26.45 -7.46 -8.51
N ASP A 216 -25.32 -7.16 -9.13
CA ASP A 216 -25.17 -6.16 -10.22
C ASP A 216 -25.18 -6.82 -11.61
N VAL A 217 -25.51 -8.13 -11.69
CA VAL A 217 -25.64 -8.93 -12.92
C VAL A 217 -27.08 -9.31 -13.14
#